data_e20ee5d1fd66ee8054ab84b3ea2215ed
#
_entry.id   e20ee5d1fd66ee8054ab84b3ea2215ed
#
_cell.length_a   1.000
_cell.length_b   1.000
_cell.length_c   1.000
_cell.angle_alpha   90.00
_cell.angle_beta   90.00
_cell.angle_gamma   90.00
#
_symmetry.space_group_name_H-M   'P 1'
#
loop_
_entity.id
_entity.type
_entity.pdbx_description
1 polymer ?
#
loop_
_entity_poly.entity_id
_entity_poly.type
_entity_poly.pdbx_seq_one_letter_code
_entity_poly.pdbx_strand_id
1 'polypeptide(L)'
;ATLLLGAVDMKGVGSYNSSIVTQLMAATSLSMPDSIILDSISGMGLKLSFRKGALTGDSLAPCQLKVFQLDRQLPANIKSSFDPTGYYNPSSPIGVKNYTASVLGQDSAKNVAGFTTIRVDLPVSMGRKFVQQYRTDASVFQWPSTFNQYFPGLYIENTFGKGCMVNITVAEMSVYYQRAKRSMEIINDSAQWVTRSHRDSVTLFSTAPEVLSSNNLRMSIAEPIVNMVNNGKVVVMSPCGYLASVRIPAQELIDKYYGTDFDMAVVNNLVLSIPAHSIANDYGLKPAPNLLLVRRCDMESFFANNEIPNEAKKSFYGSYSSSTGKYTFSSMRQYIVDLLAEGGKVKDEDMDFVLIPVYLETEYNAYNKNTYVTSCTPYIYQPTLGELDFSKAQLKFTFGTKK
;
A
#
# COMPACT_ATOMS: atom_id res chain seq x y z
N ALA A 1 0.49 4.31 -4.61
CA ALA A 1 -0.11 3.52 -3.52
C ALA A 1 -0.29 2.08 -3.97
N THR A 2 -0.03 1.12 -3.10
CA THR A 2 -0.29 -0.30 -3.37
C THR A 2 -1.69 -0.65 -2.89
N LEU A 3 -2.48 -1.30 -3.75
CA LEU A 3 -3.85 -1.69 -3.45
C LEU A 3 -3.95 -3.21 -3.38
N LEU A 4 -4.50 -3.72 -2.29
CA LEU A 4 -4.71 -5.15 -2.08
C LEU A 4 -6.07 -5.59 -2.64
N LEU A 5 -6.08 -6.66 -3.43
CA LEU A 5 -7.30 -7.25 -3.96
C LEU A 5 -7.29 -8.76 -3.78
N GLY A 6 -8.34 -9.28 -3.21
CA GLY A 6 -8.53 -10.72 -3.04
C GLY A 6 -8.78 -11.12 -1.60
N ALA A 7 -8.79 -12.41 -1.36
CA ALA A 7 -8.93 -12.97 -0.02
C ALA A 7 -7.98 -14.16 0.17
N VAL A 8 -7.50 -14.32 1.40
CA VAL A 8 -6.67 -15.45 1.79
C VAL A 8 -7.06 -15.93 3.17
N ASP A 9 -7.35 -17.23 3.28
CA ASP A 9 -7.55 -17.91 4.54
C ASP A 9 -6.24 -18.61 4.94
N MET A 10 -5.70 -18.25 6.09
CA MET A 10 -4.47 -18.82 6.63
C MET A 10 -4.78 -19.56 7.93
N LYS A 11 -4.82 -20.87 7.85
CA LYS A 11 -5.13 -21.75 9.00
C LYS A 11 -4.20 -21.43 10.18
N GLY A 12 -4.80 -21.21 11.35
CA GLY A 12 -4.06 -20.88 12.56
C GLY A 12 -3.58 -19.43 12.69
N VAL A 13 -3.74 -18.62 11.64
CA VAL A 13 -3.38 -17.19 11.63
C VAL A 13 -4.62 -16.31 11.54
N GLY A 14 -5.44 -16.53 10.53
CA GLY A 14 -6.66 -15.76 10.28
C GLY A 14 -6.98 -15.63 8.80
N SER A 15 -7.96 -14.81 8.48
CA SER A 15 -8.34 -14.51 7.10
C SER A 15 -8.21 -13.03 6.82
N TYR A 16 -7.71 -12.70 5.65
CA TYR A 16 -7.71 -11.36 5.10
C TYR A 16 -8.62 -11.29 3.89
N ASN A 17 -9.37 -10.22 3.77
CA ASN A 17 -10.16 -9.87 2.59
C ASN A 17 -9.97 -8.39 2.30
N SER A 18 -9.62 -8.06 1.08
CA SER A 18 -9.44 -6.68 0.65
C SER A 18 -10.13 -6.44 -0.68
N SER A 19 -10.86 -5.34 -0.72
CA SER A 19 -11.44 -4.73 -1.90
C SER A 19 -10.81 -3.36 -2.13
N ILE A 20 -10.97 -2.80 -3.32
CA ILE A 20 -10.37 -1.53 -3.70
C ILE A 20 -11.47 -0.51 -3.94
N VAL A 21 -11.34 0.66 -3.33
CA VAL A 21 -12.10 1.87 -3.68
C VAL A 21 -11.11 2.86 -4.28
N THR A 22 -11.34 3.32 -5.51
CA THR A 22 -10.38 4.18 -6.18
C THR A 22 -11.04 5.18 -7.10
N GLN A 23 -10.54 6.40 -7.06
CA GLN A 23 -10.70 7.37 -8.12
C GLN A 23 -9.67 7.12 -9.22
N LEU A 24 -9.90 7.71 -10.36
CA LEU A 24 -8.99 7.69 -11.49
C LEU A 24 -8.78 9.12 -11.97
N MET A 25 -7.68 9.35 -12.69
CA MET A 25 -7.44 10.58 -13.40
C MET A 25 -7.00 10.31 -14.83
N ALA A 26 -7.30 11.24 -15.72
CA ALA A 26 -6.78 11.20 -17.06
C ALA A 26 -5.25 11.41 -17.06
N ALA A 27 -4.56 10.80 -18.02
CA ALA A 27 -3.15 11.10 -18.24
C ALA A 27 -2.97 12.59 -18.53
N THR A 28 -1.91 13.20 -18.00
CA THR A 28 -1.61 14.64 -18.16
C THR A 28 -1.48 15.06 -19.62
N SER A 29 -1.13 14.11 -20.50
CA SER A 29 -1.02 14.28 -21.94
C SER A 29 -2.09 13.50 -22.70
N LEU A 30 -3.28 13.35 -22.10
CA LEU A 30 -4.35 12.62 -22.77
C LEU A 30 -4.66 13.27 -24.13
N SER A 31 -4.39 12.53 -25.18
CA SER A 31 -4.75 12.89 -26.53
C SER A 31 -5.48 11.72 -27.17
N MET A 32 -6.71 11.96 -27.59
CA MET A 32 -7.44 10.96 -28.35
C MET A 32 -7.14 11.13 -29.83
N PRO A 33 -6.66 10.06 -30.51
CA PRO A 33 -6.44 10.13 -31.95
C PRO A 33 -7.72 10.49 -32.72
N ASP A 34 -7.59 11.38 -33.67
CA ASP A 34 -8.73 11.75 -34.57
C ASP A 34 -9.31 10.55 -35.34
N SER A 35 -8.48 9.53 -35.51
CA SER A 35 -8.88 8.25 -36.15
C SER A 35 -9.87 7.41 -35.34
N ILE A 36 -10.12 7.75 -34.06
CA ILE A 36 -11.14 7.05 -33.28
C ILE A 36 -12.52 7.54 -33.73
N ILE A 37 -13.22 6.73 -34.49
CA ILE A 37 -14.63 6.93 -34.81
C ILE A 37 -15.45 6.21 -33.74
N LEU A 38 -16.55 6.79 -33.27
CA LEU A 38 -17.38 6.18 -32.21
C LEU A 38 -17.82 4.76 -32.55
N ASP A 39 -18.15 4.50 -33.82
CA ASP A 39 -18.58 3.17 -34.28
C ASP A 39 -17.40 2.18 -34.38
N SER A 40 -16.17 2.66 -34.44
CA SER A 40 -14.97 1.82 -34.45
C SER A 40 -14.55 1.31 -33.11
N ILE A 41 -15.15 1.84 -32.02
CA ILE A 41 -14.87 1.39 -30.65
C ILE A 41 -15.39 -0.03 -30.48
N SER A 42 -14.47 -0.96 -30.30
CA SER A 42 -14.73 -2.40 -30.21
C SER A 42 -14.71 -2.94 -28.78
N GLY A 43 -14.27 -2.13 -27.81
CA GLY A 43 -14.21 -2.56 -26.42
C GLY A 43 -13.73 -1.46 -25.48
N MET A 44 -13.93 -1.72 -24.20
CA MET A 44 -13.32 -0.99 -23.10
C MET A 44 -12.84 -1.99 -22.06
N GLY A 45 -11.74 -1.73 -21.39
CA GLY A 45 -11.20 -2.64 -20.41
C GLY A 45 -10.55 -1.91 -19.24
N LEU A 46 -10.61 -2.58 -18.09
CA LEU A 46 -9.84 -2.24 -16.88
C LEU A 46 -8.67 -3.23 -16.80
N LYS A 47 -7.46 -2.70 -16.66
CA LYS A 47 -6.23 -3.45 -16.40
C LYS A 47 -5.80 -3.24 -14.97
N LEU A 48 -5.68 -4.31 -14.20
CA LEU A 48 -5.16 -4.30 -12.84
C LEU A 48 -3.79 -4.97 -12.88
N SER A 49 -2.73 -4.19 -12.76
CA SER A 49 -1.36 -4.67 -12.90
C SER A 49 -0.65 -4.77 -11.56
N PHE A 50 0.10 -5.84 -11.35
CA PHE A 50 0.91 -6.09 -10.17
C PHE A 50 2.26 -6.71 -10.56
N ARG A 51 3.28 -6.54 -9.73
CA ARG A 51 4.59 -7.15 -9.96
C ARG A 51 4.50 -8.67 -9.84
N LYS A 52 5.25 -9.40 -10.66
CA LYS A 52 5.35 -10.85 -10.54
C LYS A 52 5.77 -11.23 -9.12
N GLY A 53 5.01 -12.15 -8.51
CA GLY A 53 5.26 -12.58 -7.13
C GLY A 53 4.75 -11.64 -6.04
N ALA A 54 4.20 -10.46 -6.37
CA ALA A 54 3.58 -9.57 -5.41
C ALA A 54 2.16 -10.04 -5.04
N LEU A 55 2.10 -11.17 -4.37
CA LEU A 55 0.87 -11.83 -3.94
C LEU A 55 1.09 -12.58 -2.63
N THR A 56 -0.02 -12.87 -1.97
CA THR A 56 -0.08 -13.77 -0.80
C THR A 56 -1.01 -14.93 -1.13
N GLY A 57 -0.62 -16.15 -0.77
CA GLY A 57 -1.37 -17.36 -1.05
C GLY A 57 -0.97 -18.07 -2.33
N ASP A 58 -1.88 -18.89 -2.88
CA ASP A 58 -1.63 -19.71 -4.07
C ASP A 58 -1.99 -18.94 -5.35
N SER A 59 -0.99 -18.71 -6.21
CA SER A 59 -1.18 -18.05 -7.49
C SER A 59 -2.11 -18.79 -8.47
N LEU A 60 -2.32 -20.07 -8.28
CA LEU A 60 -3.22 -20.90 -9.09
C LEU A 60 -4.65 -20.93 -8.55
N ALA A 61 -4.89 -20.41 -7.33
CA ALA A 61 -6.22 -20.39 -6.75
C ALA A 61 -7.20 -19.61 -7.64
N PRO A 62 -8.38 -20.20 -7.95
CA PRO A 62 -9.38 -19.51 -8.74
C PRO A 62 -10.04 -18.40 -7.93
N CYS A 63 -10.10 -17.23 -8.53
CA CYS A 63 -10.70 -16.03 -7.97
C CYS A 63 -11.70 -15.41 -8.93
N GLN A 64 -12.66 -14.68 -8.39
CA GLN A 64 -13.56 -13.83 -9.17
C GLN A 64 -13.59 -12.44 -8.55
N LEU A 65 -13.54 -11.44 -9.40
CA LEU A 65 -13.77 -10.05 -9.01
C LEU A 65 -14.97 -9.46 -9.76
N LYS A 66 -15.60 -8.48 -9.14
CA LYS A 66 -16.58 -7.60 -9.76
C LYS A 66 -16.12 -6.16 -9.68
N VAL A 67 -16.41 -5.41 -10.71
CA VAL A 67 -16.14 -3.97 -10.81
C VAL A 67 -17.45 -3.22 -10.82
N PHE A 68 -17.55 -2.20 -9.98
CA PHE A 68 -18.70 -1.33 -9.90
C PHE A 68 -18.25 0.12 -10.13
N GLN A 69 -19.06 0.88 -10.83
CA GLN A 69 -18.91 2.32 -10.93
C GLN A 69 -19.51 2.96 -9.67
N LEU A 70 -18.78 3.92 -9.07
CA LEU A 70 -19.34 4.73 -8.01
C LEU A 70 -20.38 5.71 -8.58
N ASP A 71 -21.44 5.95 -7.83
CA ASP A 71 -22.55 6.84 -8.22
C ASP A 71 -22.42 8.25 -7.60
N ARG A 72 -21.49 8.44 -6.67
CA ARG A 72 -21.20 9.71 -6.00
C ARG A 72 -19.74 9.82 -5.61
N GLN A 73 -19.30 11.04 -5.39
CA GLN A 73 -17.92 11.32 -4.97
C GLN A 73 -17.59 10.70 -3.61
N LEU A 74 -16.36 10.25 -3.49
CA LEU A 74 -15.81 9.76 -2.21
C LEU A 74 -15.59 10.96 -1.27
N PRO A 75 -15.78 10.76 0.05
CA PRO A 75 -15.36 11.74 1.04
C PRO A 75 -13.86 11.96 0.98
N ALA A 76 -13.41 13.17 1.31
CA ALA A 76 -11.98 13.40 1.54
C ALA A 76 -11.48 12.49 2.69
N ASN A 77 -10.26 12.00 2.60
CA ASN A 77 -9.61 11.23 3.66
C ASN A 77 -10.27 9.87 3.98
N ILE A 78 -10.63 9.08 2.96
CA ILE A 78 -11.07 7.71 3.16
C ILE A 78 -9.95 6.86 3.77
N LYS A 79 -10.28 6.08 4.81
CA LYS A 79 -9.38 5.12 5.46
C LYS A 79 -9.66 3.70 4.96
N SER A 80 -8.78 2.75 5.29
CA SER A 80 -8.97 1.32 4.94
C SER A 80 -10.19 0.65 5.58
N SER A 81 -10.84 1.33 6.53
CA SER A 81 -12.12 0.94 7.14
C SER A 81 -13.34 1.55 6.43
N PHE A 82 -13.14 2.38 5.38
CA PHE A 82 -14.24 3.00 4.66
C PHE A 82 -15.17 1.95 4.05
N ASP A 83 -16.44 2.02 4.37
CA ASP A 83 -17.46 1.15 3.80
C ASP A 83 -18.06 1.81 2.54
N PRO A 84 -17.86 1.24 1.34
CA PRO A 84 -18.40 1.78 0.11
C PRO A 84 -19.89 1.53 -0.08
N THR A 85 -20.56 0.84 0.85
CA THR A 85 -22.01 0.59 0.78
C THR A 85 -22.78 1.91 0.63
N GLY A 86 -23.67 1.96 -0.36
CA GLY A 86 -24.42 3.18 -0.70
C GLY A 86 -23.69 4.15 -1.64
N TYR A 87 -22.48 3.81 -2.10
CA TYR A 87 -21.74 4.53 -3.12
C TYR A 87 -21.77 3.86 -4.49
N TYR A 88 -22.37 2.70 -4.62
CA TYR A 88 -22.53 1.94 -5.86
C TYR A 88 -23.79 1.08 -5.83
N ASN A 89 -24.22 0.61 -6.98
CA ASN A 89 -25.34 -0.34 -7.09
C ASN A 89 -24.80 -1.78 -7.13
N PRO A 90 -25.00 -2.58 -6.06
CA PRO A 90 -24.49 -3.95 -6.00
C PRO A 90 -25.12 -4.90 -7.01
N SER A 91 -26.28 -4.53 -7.58
CA SER A 91 -26.98 -5.33 -8.61
C SER A 91 -26.49 -5.05 -10.02
N SER A 92 -25.62 -4.05 -10.22
CA SER A 92 -25.18 -3.59 -11.56
C SER A 92 -23.65 -3.51 -11.65
N PRO A 93 -22.92 -4.64 -11.58
CA PRO A 93 -21.50 -4.62 -11.87
C PRO A 93 -21.27 -4.23 -13.33
N ILE A 94 -20.30 -3.36 -13.57
CA ILE A 94 -19.87 -2.98 -14.93
C ILE A 94 -18.86 -3.95 -15.52
N GLY A 95 -18.28 -4.84 -14.71
CA GLY A 95 -17.38 -5.90 -15.16
C GLY A 95 -17.31 -7.04 -14.16
N VAL A 96 -17.13 -8.25 -14.67
CA VAL A 96 -16.91 -9.47 -13.88
C VAL A 96 -15.75 -10.24 -14.50
N LYS A 97 -14.83 -10.70 -13.68
CA LYS A 97 -13.67 -11.46 -14.15
C LYS A 97 -13.35 -12.64 -13.26
N ASN A 98 -13.32 -13.83 -13.85
CA ASN A 98 -12.68 -15.00 -13.25
C ASN A 98 -11.19 -14.98 -13.61
N TYR A 99 -10.32 -15.21 -12.64
CA TYR A 99 -8.88 -15.14 -12.86
C TYR A 99 -8.11 -16.03 -11.89
N THR A 100 -6.85 -16.28 -12.23
CA THR A 100 -5.80 -16.73 -11.30
C THR A 100 -4.69 -15.68 -11.29
N ALA A 101 -3.94 -15.57 -10.23
CA ALA A 101 -2.79 -14.67 -10.15
C ALA A 101 -1.55 -15.23 -10.88
N SER A 102 -1.64 -16.46 -11.42
CA SER A 102 -0.58 -17.09 -12.18
C SER A 102 -0.43 -16.48 -13.57
N VAL A 103 0.82 -16.31 -14.01
CA VAL A 103 1.16 -15.89 -15.37
C VAL A 103 0.64 -16.89 -16.43
N LEU A 104 0.53 -18.18 -16.06
CA LEU A 104 0.08 -19.25 -16.97
C LEU A 104 -1.41 -19.13 -17.36
N GLY A 105 -2.23 -18.50 -16.53
CA GLY A 105 -3.66 -18.30 -16.79
C GLY A 105 -3.99 -17.00 -17.53
N GLN A 106 -3.00 -16.26 -17.97
CA GLN A 106 -3.16 -14.95 -18.59
C GLN A 106 -2.46 -14.88 -19.95
N ASP A 107 -2.90 -13.97 -20.81
CA ASP A 107 -2.24 -13.67 -22.07
C ASP A 107 -0.87 -13.01 -21.80
N SER A 108 0.11 -13.86 -21.52
CA SER A 108 1.47 -13.45 -21.12
C SER A 108 2.18 -12.61 -22.18
N ALA A 109 1.81 -12.77 -23.46
CA ALA A 109 2.39 -12.01 -24.56
C ALA A 109 2.06 -10.49 -24.50
N LYS A 110 1.02 -10.11 -23.75
CA LYS A 110 0.58 -8.72 -23.59
C LYS A 110 0.99 -8.09 -22.26
N ASN A 111 1.70 -8.83 -21.41
CA ASN A 111 2.16 -8.28 -20.13
C ASN A 111 3.48 -7.54 -20.31
N VAL A 112 3.61 -6.41 -19.62
CA VAL A 112 4.90 -5.72 -19.49
C VAL A 112 5.86 -6.61 -18.70
N ALA A 113 7.14 -6.64 -19.09
CA ALA A 113 8.14 -7.44 -18.42
C ALA A 113 8.15 -7.14 -16.91
N GLY A 114 8.13 -8.20 -16.08
CA GLY A 114 8.10 -8.09 -14.62
C GLY A 114 6.72 -7.83 -14.01
N PHE A 115 5.68 -7.67 -14.81
CA PHE A 115 4.30 -7.48 -14.33
C PHE A 115 3.37 -8.59 -14.81
N THR A 116 2.30 -8.78 -14.03
CA THR A 116 1.13 -9.58 -14.37
C THR A 116 -0.08 -8.66 -14.38
N THR A 117 -1.01 -8.85 -15.33
CA THR A 117 -2.17 -7.98 -15.50
C THR A 117 -3.46 -8.79 -15.52
N ILE A 118 -4.40 -8.47 -14.64
CA ILE A 118 -5.78 -8.94 -14.71
C ILE A 118 -6.55 -7.97 -15.60
N ARG A 119 -7.16 -8.49 -16.67
CA ARG A 119 -7.95 -7.70 -17.62
C ARG A 119 -9.43 -7.98 -17.45
N VAL A 120 -10.19 -6.92 -17.21
CA VAL A 120 -11.64 -6.96 -17.05
C VAL A 120 -12.27 -6.22 -18.20
N ASP A 121 -13.15 -6.89 -18.93
CA ASP A 121 -13.93 -6.24 -19.98
C ASP A 121 -15.02 -5.37 -19.36
N LEU A 122 -15.13 -4.14 -19.85
CA LEU A 122 -16.14 -3.16 -19.47
C LEU A 122 -17.09 -2.88 -20.64
N PRO A 123 -18.29 -2.30 -20.39
CA PRO A 123 -19.24 -2.03 -21.46
C PRO A 123 -18.66 -1.11 -22.55
N VAL A 124 -18.81 -1.50 -23.79
CA VAL A 124 -18.38 -0.69 -24.96
C VAL A 124 -19.04 0.68 -24.95
N SER A 125 -20.30 0.75 -24.52
CA SER A 125 -21.06 2.01 -24.38
C SER A 125 -20.39 3.00 -23.45
N MET A 126 -19.69 2.53 -22.40
CA MET A 126 -18.92 3.38 -21.49
C MET A 126 -17.73 4.02 -22.24
N GLY A 127 -16.98 3.24 -23.03
CA GLY A 127 -15.88 3.77 -23.85
C GLY A 127 -16.37 4.82 -24.84
N ARG A 128 -17.50 4.56 -25.51
CA ARG A 128 -18.13 5.53 -26.43
C ARG A 128 -18.50 6.83 -25.72
N LYS A 129 -19.08 6.76 -24.52
CA LYS A 129 -19.43 7.96 -23.70
C LYS A 129 -18.19 8.78 -23.35
N PHE A 130 -17.08 8.14 -22.95
CA PHE A 130 -15.85 8.86 -22.63
C PHE A 130 -15.26 9.56 -23.86
N VAL A 131 -15.17 8.88 -24.99
CA VAL A 131 -14.66 9.48 -26.23
C VAL A 131 -15.58 10.63 -26.70
N GLN A 132 -16.89 10.45 -26.62
CA GLN A 132 -17.83 11.50 -26.97
C GLN A 132 -17.71 12.71 -26.03
N GLN A 133 -17.61 12.49 -24.71
CA GLN A 133 -17.43 13.57 -23.73
C GLN A 133 -16.15 14.35 -24.00
N TYR A 134 -15.03 13.65 -24.25
CA TYR A 134 -13.77 14.30 -24.57
C TYR A 134 -13.88 15.22 -25.78
N ARG A 135 -14.59 14.78 -26.83
CA ARG A 135 -14.81 15.59 -28.02
C ARG A 135 -15.74 16.76 -27.80
N THR A 136 -16.71 16.60 -26.94
CA THR A 136 -17.69 17.67 -26.61
C THR A 136 -17.07 18.70 -25.69
N ASP A 137 -16.37 18.25 -24.65
CA ASP A 137 -15.74 19.09 -23.65
C ASP A 137 -14.54 18.35 -23.01
N ALA A 138 -13.37 18.57 -23.56
CA ALA A 138 -12.12 17.97 -23.07
C ALA A 138 -11.70 18.54 -21.69
N SER A 139 -12.24 19.68 -21.27
CA SER A 139 -11.87 20.30 -19.99
C SER A 139 -12.26 19.44 -18.77
N VAL A 140 -13.28 18.60 -18.91
CA VAL A 140 -13.72 17.64 -17.89
C VAL A 140 -12.57 16.71 -17.48
N PHE A 141 -11.64 16.43 -18.40
CA PHE A 141 -10.53 15.48 -18.19
C PHE A 141 -9.23 16.15 -17.73
N GLN A 142 -9.18 17.47 -17.65
CA GLN A 142 -7.94 18.20 -17.34
C GLN A 142 -7.49 18.07 -15.88
N TRP A 143 -8.45 18.03 -14.97
CA TRP A 143 -8.17 18.00 -13.54
C TRP A 143 -8.86 16.83 -12.85
N PRO A 144 -8.21 16.19 -11.86
CA PRO A 144 -8.84 15.11 -11.09
C PRO A 144 -10.17 15.53 -10.47
N SER A 145 -10.29 16.77 -9.99
CA SER A 145 -11.50 17.29 -9.36
C SER A 145 -12.69 17.36 -10.34
N THR A 146 -12.46 17.84 -11.57
CA THR A 146 -13.52 17.91 -12.60
C THR A 146 -13.86 16.51 -13.12
N PHE A 147 -12.84 15.68 -13.34
CA PHE A 147 -13.07 14.33 -13.82
C PHE A 147 -13.83 13.47 -12.79
N ASN A 148 -13.49 13.57 -11.50
CA ASN A 148 -14.16 12.78 -10.46
C ASN A 148 -15.59 13.29 -10.13
N GLN A 149 -15.97 14.48 -10.56
CA GLN A 149 -17.38 14.90 -10.59
C GLN A 149 -18.15 14.17 -11.71
N TYR A 150 -17.53 13.99 -12.86
CA TYR A 150 -18.11 13.29 -14.01
C TYR A 150 -18.07 11.76 -13.83
N PHE A 151 -16.97 11.22 -13.33
CA PHE A 151 -16.74 9.80 -13.06
C PHE A 151 -16.16 9.61 -11.67
N PRO A 152 -17.00 9.38 -10.64
CA PRO A 152 -16.59 9.37 -9.24
C PRO A 152 -15.55 8.32 -8.88
N GLY A 153 -15.44 7.24 -9.65
CA GLY A 153 -14.46 6.19 -9.46
C GLY A 153 -15.02 4.78 -9.55
N LEU A 154 -14.25 3.84 -9.02
CA LEU A 154 -14.54 2.41 -9.05
C LEU A 154 -14.50 1.82 -7.65
N TYR A 155 -15.36 0.81 -7.44
CA TYR A 155 -15.24 -0.17 -6.39
C TYR A 155 -14.96 -1.53 -7.02
N ILE A 156 -13.90 -2.20 -6.56
CA ILE A 156 -13.45 -3.50 -7.08
C ILE A 156 -13.44 -4.49 -5.93
N GLU A 157 -14.24 -5.52 -6.03
CA GLU A 157 -14.51 -6.46 -4.95
C GLU A 157 -14.13 -7.88 -5.37
N ASN A 158 -13.50 -8.64 -4.45
CA ASN A 158 -13.34 -10.08 -4.59
C ASN A 158 -14.65 -10.77 -4.17
N THR A 159 -15.30 -11.44 -5.10
CA THR A 159 -16.60 -12.10 -4.86
C THR A 159 -16.51 -13.61 -4.70
N PHE A 160 -15.39 -14.21 -5.10
CA PHE A 160 -15.14 -15.62 -4.97
C PHE A 160 -13.64 -15.91 -4.84
N GLY A 161 -13.31 -16.97 -4.08
CA GLY A 161 -11.96 -17.43 -3.85
C GLY A 161 -11.33 -16.80 -2.62
N LYS A 162 -10.70 -17.63 -1.79
CA LYS A 162 -10.01 -17.26 -0.56
C LYS A 162 -8.60 -17.84 -0.51
N GLY A 163 -8.01 -18.02 -1.67
CA GLY A 163 -6.69 -18.63 -1.81
C GLY A 163 -5.59 -17.67 -2.22
N CYS A 164 -5.93 -16.47 -2.68
CA CYS A 164 -4.94 -15.52 -3.17
C CYS A 164 -5.37 -14.06 -2.98
N MET A 165 -4.40 -13.22 -2.61
CA MET A 165 -4.53 -11.78 -2.54
C MET A 165 -3.35 -11.15 -3.28
N VAL A 166 -3.61 -10.23 -4.20
CA VAL A 166 -2.60 -9.58 -5.06
C VAL A 166 -2.40 -8.11 -4.70
N ASN A 167 -1.18 -7.62 -4.92
CA ASN A 167 -0.79 -6.23 -4.68
C ASN A 167 -0.84 -5.45 -5.98
N ILE A 168 -1.98 -4.84 -6.27
CA ILE A 168 -2.17 -4.01 -7.46
C ILE A 168 -1.34 -2.72 -7.32
N THR A 169 -0.49 -2.46 -8.29
CA THR A 169 0.34 -1.25 -8.35
C THR A 169 -0.32 -0.14 -9.16
N VAL A 170 -1.08 -0.53 -10.19
CA VAL A 170 -1.80 0.41 -11.05
C VAL A 170 -3.09 -0.20 -11.59
N ALA A 171 -4.14 0.61 -11.64
CA ALA A 171 -5.36 0.30 -12.36
C ALA A 171 -5.52 1.30 -13.52
N GLU A 172 -5.71 0.80 -14.73
CA GLU A 172 -5.82 1.59 -15.95
C GLU A 172 -7.07 1.23 -16.74
N MET A 173 -7.77 2.24 -17.23
CA MET A 173 -8.91 2.07 -18.14
C MET A 173 -8.52 2.45 -19.56
N SER A 174 -8.77 1.55 -20.50
CA SER A 174 -8.41 1.72 -21.92
C SER A 174 -9.60 1.47 -22.84
N VAL A 175 -9.66 2.24 -23.90
CA VAL A 175 -10.60 2.03 -25.02
C VAL A 175 -9.89 1.31 -26.14
N TYR A 176 -10.55 0.32 -26.71
CA TYR A 176 -10.10 -0.44 -27.89
C TYR A 176 -10.93 -0.05 -29.10
N TYR A 177 -10.26 0.20 -30.22
CA TYR A 177 -10.90 0.63 -31.46
C TYR A 177 -10.25 -0.03 -32.69
N GLN A 178 -10.97 -0.03 -33.80
CA GLN A 178 -10.46 -0.50 -35.07
C GLN A 178 -9.99 0.68 -35.89
N ARG A 179 -8.84 0.53 -36.53
CA ARG A 179 -8.38 1.47 -37.58
C ARG A 179 -7.85 0.74 -38.79
N ALA A 180 -7.97 1.38 -39.92
CA ALA A 180 -7.36 0.89 -41.16
C ALA A 180 -5.85 1.16 -41.11
N LYS A 181 -5.06 0.10 -41.29
CA LYS A 181 -3.60 0.20 -41.42
C LYS A 181 -3.20 -0.29 -42.79
N ARG A 182 -2.51 0.57 -43.54
CA ARG A 182 -1.96 0.21 -44.85
C ARG A 182 -0.51 -0.27 -44.68
N SER A 183 -0.23 -1.47 -45.17
CA SER A 183 1.10 -2.09 -45.14
C SER A 183 1.43 -2.69 -46.49
N MET A 184 2.71 -2.73 -46.83
CA MET A 184 3.16 -3.45 -48.04
C MET A 184 3.31 -4.93 -47.66
N GLU A 185 2.61 -5.78 -48.38
CA GLU A 185 2.66 -7.24 -48.21
C GLU A 185 3.08 -7.90 -49.54
N ILE A 186 3.79 -9.02 -49.41
CA ILE A 186 4.12 -9.83 -50.60
C ILE A 186 2.97 -10.81 -50.81
N ILE A 187 2.24 -10.63 -51.90
CA ILE A 187 1.13 -11.49 -52.32
C ILE A 187 1.46 -12.03 -53.72
N ASN A 188 1.51 -13.34 -53.84
CA ASN A 188 1.89 -14.01 -55.10
C ASN A 188 3.20 -13.45 -55.68
N ASP A 189 4.26 -13.38 -54.87
CA ASP A 189 5.60 -12.88 -55.21
C ASP A 189 5.65 -11.40 -55.68
N SER A 190 4.58 -10.66 -55.50
CA SER A 190 4.50 -9.22 -55.81
C SER A 190 4.24 -8.38 -54.57
N ALA A 191 5.00 -7.30 -54.42
CA ALA A 191 4.78 -6.33 -53.36
C ALA A 191 3.51 -5.51 -53.63
N GLN A 192 2.52 -5.62 -52.75
CA GLN A 192 1.24 -4.92 -52.90
C GLN A 192 0.90 -4.17 -51.63
N TRP A 193 0.29 -2.98 -51.76
CA TRP A 193 -0.26 -2.24 -50.66
C TRP A 193 -1.62 -2.82 -50.26
N VAL A 194 -1.69 -3.35 -49.04
CA VAL A 194 -2.91 -3.93 -48.48
C VAL A 194 -3.37 -3.08 -47.29
N THR A 195 -4.67 -2.79 -47.25
CA THR A 195 -5.30 -2.14 -46.11
C THR A 195 -6.01 -3.19 -45.25
N ARG A 196 -5.56 -3.36 -44.03
CA ARG A 196 -6.19 -4.29 -43.09
C ARG A 196 -6.76 -3.52 -41.85
N SER A 197 -7.84 -4.04 -41.33
CA SER A 197 -8.34 -3.58 -40.03
C SER A 197 -7.36 -4.02 -38.92
N HIS A 198 -6.93 -3.09 -38.13
CA HIS A 198 -6.03 -3.30 -37.00
C HIS A 198 -6.66 -2.79 -35.70
N ARG A 199 -6.66 -3.64 -34.68
CA ARG A 199 -7.13 -3.24 -33.33
C ARG A 199 -6.03 -2.46 -32.65
N ASP A 200 -6.38 -1.28 -32.16
CA ASP A 200 -5.50 -0.40 -31.39
C ASP A 200 -6.15 -0.04 -30.07
N SER A 201 -5.43 0.59 -29.16
CA SER A 201 -5.97 1.00 -27.86
C SER A 201 -5.34 2.30 -27.40
N VAL A 202 -6.08 3.04 -26.62
CA VAL A 202 -5.59 4.20 -25.89
C VAL A 202 -6.00 4.08 -24.41
N THR A 203 -5.04 4.26 -23.52
CA THR A 203 -5.30 4.36 -22.09
C THR A 203 -5.84 5.76 -21.79
N LEU A 204 -7.03 5.82 -21.21
CA LEU A 204 -7.71 7.06 -20.90
C LEU A 204 -7.40 7.52 -19.48
N PHE A 205 -7.45 6.61 -18.53
CA PHE A 205 -7.41 6.91 -17.09
C PHE A 205 -6.54 5.91 -16.35
N SER A 206 -5.97 6.37 -15.24
CA SER A 206 -5.19 5.52 -14.33
C SER A 206 -5.34 5.98 -12.88
N THR A 207 -5.00 5.07 -11.96
CA THR A 207 -4.73 5.44 -10.58
C THR A 207 -3.44 6.23 -10.49
N ALA A 208 -3.41 7.25 -9.62
CA ALA A 208 -2.27 8.11 -9.41
C ALA A 208 -2.23 8.60 -7.95
N PRO A 209 -1.10 9.11 -7.46
CA PRO A 209 -1.01 9.65 -6.10
C PRO A 209 -1.94 10.84 -5.84
N GLU A 210 -2.34 11.56 -6.89
CA GLU A 210 -3.18 12.75 -6.84
C GLU A 210 -4.68 12.45 -6.64
N VAL A 211 -5.08 11.18 -6.73
CA VAL A 211 -6.47 10.75 -6.57
C VAL A 211 -6.64 9.83 -5.38
N LEU A 212 -7.84 9.83 -4.80
CA LEU A 212 -8.14 8.99 -3.66
C LEU A 212 -8.16 7.52 -4.06
N SER A 213 -7.43 6.72 -3.33
CA SER A 213 -7.44 5.26 -3.42
C SER A 213 -7.30 4.66 -2.03
N SER A 214 -8.09 3.66 -1.72
CA SER A 214 -8.02 2.95 -0.44
C SER A 214 -8.35 1.48 -0.60
N ASN A 215 -7.75 0.69 0.28
CA ASN A 215 -8.16 -0.69 0.51
C ASN A 215 -9.36 -0.70 1.48
N ASN A 216 -10.38 -1.48 1.18
CA ASN A 216 -11.36 -1.88 2.18
C ASN A 216 -10.91 -3.23 2.74
N LEU A 217 -10.09 -3.17 3.77
CA LEU A 217 -9.40 -4.32 4.33
C LEU A 217 -10.11 -4.82 5.58
N ARG A 218 -10.45 -6.11 5.57
CA ARG A 218 -11.08 -6.81 6.70
C ARG A 218 -10.24 -8.01 7.08
N MET A 219 -10.13 -8.25 8.40
CA MET A 219 -9.41 -9.38 8.96
C MET A 219 -10.25 -10.09 10.01
N SER A 220 -10.14 -11.41 10.02
CA SER A 220 -10.55 -12.26 11.14
C SER A 220 -9.30 -12.95 11.68
N ILE A 221 -8.99 -12.76 12.97
CA ILE A 221 -7.82 -13.35 13.62
C ILE A 221 -8.20 -14.73 14.15
N ALA A 222 -7.37 -15.74 13.88
CA ALA A 222 -7.61 -17.10 14.33
C ALA A 222 -7.40 -17.24 15.84
N GLU A 223 -8.17 -18.15 16.44
CA GLU A 223 -8.15 -18.40 17.89
C GLU A 223 -6.73 -18.66 18.47
N PRO A 224 -5.82 -19.42 17.83
CA PRO A 224 -4.47 -19.60 18.35
C PRO A 224 -3.72 -18.28 18.59
N ILE A 225 -3.86 -17.31 17.69
CA ILE A 225 -3.22 -15.98 17.83
C ILE A 225 -3.91 -15.19 18.96
N VAL A 226 -5.25 -15.21 19.00
CA VAL A 226 -6.01 -14.55 20.08
C VAL A 226 -5.59 -15.11 21.45
N ASN A 227 -5.44 -16.42 21.56
CA ASN A 227 -5.00 -17.09 22.79
C ASN A 227 -3.57 -16.69 23.20
N MET A 228 -2.66 -16.52 22.23
CA MET A 228 -1.32 -16.00 22.53
C MET A 228 -1.39 -14.61 23.18
N VAL A 229 -2.19 -13.71 22.62
CA VAL A 229 -2.37 -12.35 23.15
C VAL A 229 -3.03 -12.39 24.53
N ASN A 230 -4.07 -13.20 24.72
CA ASN A 230 -4.74 -13.36 26.00
C ASN A 230 -3.80 -13.94 27.09
N ASN A 231 -2.79 -14.71 26.69
CA ASN A 231 -1.76 -15.23 27.58
C ASN A 231 -0.56 -14.28 27.75
N GLY A 232 -0.72 -13.00 27.39
CA GLY A 232 0.27 -11.96 27.60
C GLY A 232 1.40 -11.90 26.57
N LYS A 233 1.28 -12.61 25.45
CA LYS A 233 2.21 -12.49 24.34
C LYS A 233 1.95 -11.22 23.54
N VAL A 234 2.99 -10.52 23.13
CA VAL A 234 2.86 -9.32 22.31
C VAL A 234 3.03 -9.70 20.84
N VAL A 235 1.91 -9.76 20.14
CA VAL A 235 1.87 -10.10 18.71
C VAL A 235 1.74 -8.82 17.90
N VAL A 236 2.51 -8.73 16.81
CA VAL A 236 2.41 -7.64 15.82
C VAL A 236 2.13 -8.23 14.46
N MET A 237 1.15 -7.67 13.78
CA MET A 237 0.63 -8.14 12.51
C MET A 237 0.50 -7.01 11.49
N SER A 238 0.57 -7.34 10.22
CA SER A 238 0.19 -6.48 9.08
C SER A 238 -0.49 -7.31 7.99
N PRO A 239 -1.27 -6.71 7.10
CA PRO A 239 -1.61 -5.28 6.94
C PRO A 239 -2.60 -4.74 7.97
N CYS A 240 -3.19 -5.59 8.78
CA CYS A 240 -4.03 -5.25 9.93
C CYS A 240 -3.92 -6.35 10.99
N GLY A 241 -4.54 -6.16 12.14
CA GLY A 241 -4.47 -7.06 13.27
C GLY A 241 -3.90 -6.36 14.50
N TYR A 242 -3.08 -7.08 15.28
CA TYR A 242 -2.50 -6.55 16.51
C TYR A 242 -1.32 -5.61 16.25
N LEU A 243 -1.28 -4.51 16.98
CA LEU A 243 -0.14 -3.61 17.15
C LEU A 243 0.37 -3.71 18.60
N ALA A 244 1.62 -3.32 18.83
CA ALA A 244 2.18 -3.34 20.17
C ALA A 244 2.21 -1.93 20.79
N SER A 245 1.81 -1.83 22.07
CA SER A 245 1.99 -0.64 22.89
C SER A 245 3.31 -0.73 23.63
N VAL A 246 4.03 0.38 23.70
CA VAL A 246 5.32 0.49 24.40
C VAL A 246 5.28 1.70 25.33
N ARG A 247 5.61 1.49 26.58
CA ARG A 247 5.85 2.57 27.52
C ARG A 247 7.35 2.71 27.77
N ILE A 248 7.91 3.83 27.34
CA ILE A 248 9.33 4.12 27.55
C ILE A 248 9.47 4.73 28.95
N PRO A 249 10.33 4.19 29.85
CA PRO A 249 10.52 4.70 31.21
C PRO A 249 11.39 5.98 31.20
N ALA A 250 10.94 7.00 30.48
CA ALA A 250 11.73 8.21 30.24
C ALA A 250 12.01 9.00 31.52
N GLN A 251 11.06 9.06 32.46
CA GLN A 251 11.29 9.74 33.74
C GLN A 251 12.42 9.09 34.54
N GLU A 252 12.47 7.75 34.56
CA GLU A 252 13.55 7.01 35.23
C GLU A 252 14.92 7.27 34.59
N LEU A 253 14.96 7.43 33.26
CA LEU A 253 16.20 7.77 32.55
C LEU A 253 16.65 9.19 32.88
N ILE A 254 15.72 10.13 32.94
CA ILE A 254 15.99 11.53 33.32
C ILE A 254 16.45 11.61 34.78
N ASP A 255 15.80 10.90 35.70
CA ASP A 255 16.19 10.87 37.11
C ASP A 255 17.59 10.28 37.30
N LYS A 256 17.94 9.21 36.56
CA LYS A 256 19.29 8.67 36.51
C LYS A 256 20.32 9.66 36.00
N TYR A 257 19.96 10.43 34.94
CA TYR A 257 20.84 11.45 34.41
C TYR A 257 21.14 12.55 35.44
N TYR A 258 20.13 13.05 36.17
CA TYR A 258 20.31 14.05 37.22
C TYR A 258 20.93 13.49 38.49
N GLY A 259 20.82 12.19 38.75
CA GLY A 259 21.45 11.52 39.88
C GLY A 259 22.95 11.22 39.68
N THR A 260 23.55 11.63 38.58
CA THR A 260 24.99 11.53 38.37
C THR A 260 25.70 12.74 39.00
N ASP A 261 26.77 12.50 39.77
CA ASP A 261 27.58 13.56 40.42
C ASP A 261 28.40 14.43 39.44
N PHE A 262 27.96 14.52 38.16
CA PHE A 262 28.72 15.18 37.11
C PHE A 262 27.98 16.43 36.62
N ASP A 263 28.57 17.58 36.85
CA ASP A 263 28.03 18.90 36.49
C ASP A 263 27.86 19.12 34.97
N MET A 264 28.38 18.25 34.09
CA MET A 264 28.29 18.38 32.63
C MET A 264 28.24 17.03 31.95
N ALA A 265 27.16 16.26 32.17
CA ALA A 265 26.92 15.05 31.41
C ALA A 265 26.38 15.38 30.00
N VAL A 266 26.93 14.74 28.99
CA VAL A 266 26.46 14.85 27.61
C VAL A 266 25.75 13.57 27.23
N VAL A 267 24.49 13.67 26.80
CA VAL A 267 23.76 12.51 26.25
C VAL A 267 24.40 12.08 24.95
N ASN A 268 24.99 10.89 24.92
CA ASN A 268 25.64 10.36 23.74
C ASN A 268 24.66 9.60 22.87
N ASN A 269 23.87 8.69 23.45
CA ASN A 269 22.94 7.88 22.69
C ASN A 269 21.85 7.27 23.58
N LEU A 270 20.70 6.98 22.96
CA LEU A 270 19.66 6.11 23.49
C LEU A 270 19.28 5.11 22.40
N VAL A 271 19.39 3.83 22.71
CA VAL A 271 19.08 2.73 21.79
C VAL A 271 18.08 1.78 22.44
N LEU A 272 16.99 1.51 21.74
CA LEU A 272 16.02 0.49 22.12
C LEU A 272 16.21 -0.74 21.21
N SER A 273 16.40 -1.90 21.82
CA SER A 273 16.46 -3.19 21.12
C SER A 273 15.35 -4.11 21.64
N ILE A 274 14.54 -4.64 20.73
CA ILE A 274 13.41 -5.51 21.06
C ILE A 274 13.59 -6.84 20.32
N PRO A 275 13.83 -7.97 21.01
CA PRO A 275 13.82 -9.28 20.36
C PRO A 275 12.47 -9.59 19.76
N ALA A 276 12.48 -10.25 18.60
CA ALA A 276 11.28 -10.67 17.92
C ALA A 276 11.43 -12.09 17.38
N HIS A 277 10.38 -12.86 17.48
CA HIS A 277 10.34 -14.26 17.08
C HIS A 277 9.28 -14.46 16.00
N SER A 278 9.59 -15.34 15.03
CA SER A 278 8.59 -15.83 14.11
C SER A 278 7.63 -16.76 14.85
N ILE A 279 6.35 -16.55 14.65
CA ILE A 279 5.30 -17.49 15.11
C ILE A 279 5.17 -18.58 14.06
N ALA A 280 5.19 -19.84 14.48
CA ALA A 280 5.08 -20.99 13.57
C ALA A 280 3.78 -20.90 12.73
N ASN A 281 3.95 -21.01 11.42
CA ASN A 281 2.84 -20.98 10.46
C ASN A 281 3.27 -21.65 9.15
N ASP A 282 2.29 -22.16 8.38
CA ASP A 282 2.52 -22.85 7.10
C ASP A 282 2.65 -21.89 5.91
N TYR A 283 2.57 -20.58 6.13
CA TYR A 283 2.50 -19.56 5.09
C TYR A 283 3.79 -18.75 4.93
N GLY A 284 4.82 -19.10 5.70
CA GLY A 284 6.12 -18.42 5.66
C GLY A 284 6.07 -16.97 6.19
N LEU A 285 5.07 -16.63 7.00
CA LEU A 285 4.96 -15.29 7.60
C LEU A 285 6.09 -15.07 8.60
N LYS A 286 6.64 -13.88 8.57
CA LYS A 286 7.77 -13.44 9.40
C LYS A 286 7.44 -12.12 10.08
N PRO A 287 8.21 -11.71 11.09
CA PRO A 287 8.14 -10.35 11.62
C PRO A 287 8.28 -9.31 10.49
N ALA A 288 7.60 -8.19 10.63
CA ALA A 288 7.65 -7.11 9.65
C ALA A 288 9.10 -6.62 9.45
N PRO A 289 9.50 -6.19 8.24
CA PRO A 289 10.87 -5.74 8.00
C PRO A 289 11.23 -4.49 8.79
N ASN A 290 10.26 -3.60 9.01
CA ASN A 290 10.47 -2.38 9.78
C ASN A 290 9.29 -2.11 10.70
N LEU A 291 9.56 -1.55 11.88
CA LEU A 291 8.57 -1.01 12.80
C LEU A 291 8.81 0.49 12.99
N LEU A 292 7.75 1.26 12.92
CA LEU A 292 7.71 2.65 13.37
C LEU A 292 7.37 2.65 14.87
N LEU A 293 8.16 3.39 15.64
CA LEU A 293 7.89 3.72 17.04
C LEU A 293 7.45 5.19 17.06
N VAL A 294 6.20 5.45 17.32
CA VAL A 294 5.60 6.80 17.33
C VAL A 294 4.73 6.96 18.55
N ARG A 295 4.64 8.18 19.11
CA ARG A 295 3.72 8.43 20.24
C ARG A 295 2.30 8.10 19.80
N ARG A 296 1.53 7.52 20.71
CA ARG A 296 0.14 7.16 20.43
C ARG A 296 -0.70 8.35 20.00
N CYS A 297 -0.49 9.51 20.61
CA CYS A 297 -1.21 10.74 20.27
C CYS A 297 -0.90 11.27 18.85
N ASP A 298 0.27 10.94 18.29
CA ASP A 298 0.70 11.41 16.97
C ASP A 298 0.45 10.39 15.85
N MET A 299 0.03 9.17 16.17
CA MET A 299 -0.10 8.07 15.19
C MET A 299 -0.95 8.44 13.96
N GLU A 300 -2.12 9.03 14.20
CA GLU A 300 -3.03 9.38 13.09
C GLU A 300 -2.49 10.54 12.25
N SER A 301 -1.97 11.59 12.90
CA SER A 301 -1.41 12.76 12.22
C SER A 301 -0.15 12.43 11.45
N PHE A 302 0.69 11.51 11.95
CA PHE A 302 1.90 11.06 11.29
C PHE A 302 1.60 10.54 9.86
N PHE A 303 0.63 9.62 9.74
CA PHE A 303 0.26 9.08 8.44
C PHE A 303 -0.59 10.02 7.61
N ALA A 304 -1.49 10.79 8.22
CA ALA A 304 -2.33 11.77 7.52
C ALA A 304 -1.50 12.88 6.84
N ASN A 305 -0.39 13.26 7.48
CA ASN A 305 0.52 14.29 6.97
C ASN A 305 1.69 13.72 6.12
N ASN A 306 1.70 12.42 5.84
CA ASN A 306 2.80 11.73 5.16
C ASN A 306 4.16 12.03 5.79
N GLU A 307 4.24 12.02 7.13
CA GLU A 307 5.47 12.29 7.84
C GLU A 307 6.47 11.13 7.68
N ILE A 308 7.75 11.46 7.81
CA ILE A 308 8.84 10.48 7.90
C ILE A 308 9.38 10.42 9.33
N PRO A 309 9.96 9.29 9.78
CA PRO A 309 10.56 9.18 11.10
C PRO A 309 11.55 10.32 11.35
N ASN A 310 11.37 11.02 12.47
CA ASN A 310 12.16 12.19 12.84
C ASN A 310 12.31 12.24 14.37
N GLU A 311 13.54 12.23 14.84
CA GLU A 311 13.87 12.26 16.29
C GLU A 311 13.27 13.47 17.00
N ALA A 312 13.32 14.67 16.38
CA ALA A 312 12.77 15.89 16.95
C ALA A 312 11.23 15.85 17.08
N LYS A 313 10.57 15.01 16.29
CA LYS A 313 9.13 14.75 16.36
C LYS A 313 8.77 13.50 17.16
N LYS A 314 9.73 12.93 17.89
CA LYS A 314 9.56 11.73 18.72
C LYS A 314 8.98 10.54 17.93
N SER A 315 9.45 10.37 16.68
CA SER A 315 9.12 9.23 15.83
C SER A 315 10.39 8.55 15.33
N PHE A 316 10.47 7.23 15.49
CA PHE A 316 11.68 6.45 15.23
C PHE A 316 11.34 5.21 14.43
N TYR A 317 12.31 4.62 13.74
CA TYR A 317 12.11 3.31 13.12
C TYR A 317 13.19 2.33 13.55
N GLY A 318 12.82 1.07 13.56
CA GLY A 318 13.73 -0.04 13.80
C GLY A 318 13.56 -1.10 12.71
N SER A 319 14.66 -1.54 12.14
CA SER A 319 14.69 -2.62 11.15
C SER A 319 14.90 -3.96 11.82
N TYR A 320 14.22 -4.99 11.33
CA TYR A 320 14.39 -6.36 11.78
C TYR A 320 15.66 -6.97 11.22
N SER A 321 16.51 -7.44 12.09
CA SER A 321 17.70 -8.22 11.72
C SER A 321 17.43 -9.70 11.93
N SER A 322 17.37 -10.46 10.85
CA SER A 322 17.19 -11.92 10.93
C SER A 322 18.38 -12.65 11.58
N SER A 323 19.59 -12.07 11.49
CA SER A 323 20.80 -12.65 12.11
C SER A 323 20.82 -12.50 13.63
N THR A 324 20.21 -11.44 14.17
CA THR A 324 20.16 -11.19 15.62
C THR A 324 18.78 -11.43 16.22
N GLY A 325 17.75 -11.62 15.40
CA GLY A 325 16.37 -11.84 15.83
C GLY A 325 15.76 -10.66 16.57
N LYS A 326 16.11 -9.41 16.21
CA LYS A 326 15.60 -8.23 16.93
C LYS A 326 15.43 -7.00 16.05
N TYR A 327 14.59 -6.09 16.51
CA TYR A 327 14.49 -4.71 16.03
C TYR A 327 15.44 -3.84 16.85
N THR A 328 16.08 -2.87 16.18
CA THR A 328 16.95 -1.89 16.84
C THR A 328 16.56 -0.48 16.41
N PHE A 329 16.21 0.35 17.39
CA PHE A 329 15.91 1.77 17.23
C PHE A 329 17.13 2.54 17.77
N SER A 330 18.00 2.99 16.86
CA SER A 330 19.32 3.54 17.22
C SER A 330 19.36 5.08 17.28
N SER A 331 18.35 5.74 16.76
CA SER A 331 18.30 7.22 16.62
C SER A 331 17.30 7.83 17.60
N MET A 332 17.50 7.61 18.92
CA MET A 332 16.58 8.13 19.92
C MET A 332 17.25 9.16 20.88
N ARG A 333 18.45 9.62 20.53
CA ARG A 333 19.19 10.56 21.37
C ARG A 333 18.43 11.87 21.59
N GLN A 334 17.88 12.45 20.52
CA GLN A 334 17.21 13.75 20.58
C GLN A 334 15.97 13.72 21.49
N TYR A 335 15.29 12.58 21.56
CA TYR A 335 14.16 12.40 22.48
C TYR A 335 14.51 12.72 23.93
N ILE A 336 15.65 12.22 24.44
CA ILE A 336 16.08 12.52 25.82
C ILE A 336 16.58 13.95 25.94
N VAL A 337 17.29 14.45 24.93
CA VAL A 337 17.80 15.84 24.91
C VAL A 337 16.66 16.85 25.02
N ASP A 338 15.59 16.62 24.27
CA ASP A 338 14.41 17.51 24.30
C ASP A 338 13.69 17.45 25.65
N LEU A 339 13.51 16.26 26.23
CA LEU A 339 12.92 16.11 27.56
C LEU A 339 13.74 16.80 28.66
N LEU A 340 15.06 16.74 28.57
CA LEU A 340 15.95 17.48 29.48
C LEU A 340 15.83 18.99 29.29
N ALA A 341 15.73 19.47 28.04
CA ALA A 341 15.55 20.88 27.72
C ALA A 341 14.18 21.42 28.22
N GLU A 342 13.15 20.57 28.25
CA GLU A 342 11.83 20.88 28.80
C GLU A 342 11.79 20.87 30.35
N GLY A 343 12.93 20.73 31.04
CA GLY A 343 13.08 20.74 32.49
C GLY A 343 13.01 19.36 33.13
N GLY A 344 13.06 18.29 32.37
CA GLY A 344 13.18 16.91 32.84
C GLY A 344 11.91 16.33 33.53
N LYS A 345 10.79 17.02 33.46
CA LYS A 345 9.50 16.50 33.90
C LYS A 345 8.75 15.92 32.73
N VAL A 346 8.70 14.59 32.63
CA VAL A 346 8.15 13.86 31.47
C VAL A 346 6.63 13.80 31.59
N LYS A 347 5.94 14.18 30.52
CA LYS A 347 4.48 14.02 30.39
C LYS A 347 4.14 12.57 30.05
N ASP A 348 2.94 12.14 30.41
CA ASP A 348 2.47 10.77 30.15
C ASP A 348 2.44 10.44 28.65
N GLU A 349 2.01 11.40 27.82
CA GLU A 349 1.98 11.28 26.35
C GLU A 349 3.37 11.07 25.72
N ASP A 350 4.43 11.55 26.37
CA ASP A 350 5.81 11.40 25.91
C ASP A 350 6.41 10.04 26.26
N MET A 351 5.74 9.24 27.05
CA MET A 351 6.12 7.89 27.40
C MET A 351 5.31 6.81 26.66
N ASP A 352 4.12 7.16 26.13
CA ASP A 352 3.20 6.20 25.51
C ASP A 352 3.39 6.14 23.99
N PHE A 353 3.97 5.04 23.54
CA PHE A 353 4.28 4.78 22.14
C PHE A 353 3.52 3.57 21.60
N VAL A 354 3.43 3.51 20.28
CA VAL A 354 2.92 2.35 19.53
C VAL A 354 3.95 1.91 18.49
N LEU A 355 4.07 0.60 18.32
CA LEU A 355 4.88 -0.03 17.27
C LEU A 355 3.98 -0.47 16.12
N ILE A 356 4.28 0.02 14.93
CA ILE A 356 3.47 -0.16 13.73
C ILE A 356 4.35 -0.71 12.61
N PRO A 357 3.96 -1.82 11.96
CA PRO A 357 4.62 -2.29 10.75
C PRO A 357 4.56 -1.25 9.64
N VAL A 358 5.72 -0.87 9.09
CA VAL A 358 5.82 0.14 8.05
C VAL A 358 6.70 -0.30 6.89
N TYR A 359 6.39 0.25 5.72
CA TYR A 359 7.25 0.25 4.57
C TYR A 359 8.01 1.58 4.51
N LEU A 360 9.32 1.49 4.36
CA LEU A 360 10.21 2.64 4.24
C LEU A 360 10.77 2.69 2.82
N GLU A 361 10.60 3.80 2.15
CA GLU A 361 11.38 4.12 0.95
C GLU A 361 12.62 4.88 1.38
N THR A 362 13.74 4.56 0.76
CA THR A 362 15.03 5.16 1.10
C THR A 362 15.78 5.56 -0.15
N GLU A 363 16.48 6.68 -0.08
CA GLU A 363 17.40 7.14 -1.11
C GLU A 363 18.82 7.19 -0.57
N TYR A 364 19.77 6.70 -1.38
CA TYR A 364 21.18 6.79 -1.09
C TYR A 364 21.77 8.08 -1.67
N ASN A 365 22.33 8.90 -0.79
CA ASN A 365 23.04 10.10 -1.20
C ASN A 365 24.54 9.79 -1.35
N ALA A 366 25.03 9.79 -2.60
CA ALA A 366 26.41 9.48 -2.93
C ALA A 366 27.44 10.49 -2.40
N TYR A 367 27.03 11.74 -2.14
CA TYR A 367 27.91 12.80 -1.63
C TYR A 367 28.34 12.55 -0.18
N ASN A 368 27.39 12.26 0.68
CA ASN A 368 27.68 12.05 2.11
C ASN A 368 27.65 10.58 2.52
N LYS A 369 27.43 9.67 1.57
CA LYS A 369 27.35 8.21 1.75
C LYS A 369 26.30 7.76 2.76
N ASN A 370 25.23 8.54 2.93
CA ASN A 370 24.13 8.25 3.83
C ASN A 370 22.87 7.82 3.07
N THR A 371 22.10 6.95 3.68
CA THR A 371 20.76 6.58 3.23
C THR A 371 19.74 7.33 4.06
N TYR A 372 18.79 7.97 3.40
CA TYR A 372 17.71 8.74 4.03
C TYR A 372 16.36 8.08 3.74
N VAL A 373 15.49 8.10 4.74
CA VAL A 373 14.09 7.72 4.55
C VAL A 373 13.38 8.85 3.81
N THR A 374 12.75 8.53 2.70
CA THR A 374 11.99 9.49 1.87
C THR A 374 10.48 9.30 1.98
N SER A 375 10.01 8.12 2.43
CA SER A 375 8.62 7.81 2.65
C SER A 375 8.46 6.79 3.76
N CYS A 376 7.39 6.90 4.54
CA CYS A 376 7.01 5.95 5.57
C CYS A 376 5.50 5.71 5.51
N THR A 377 5.10 4.52 5.12
CA THR A 377 3.70 4.14 4.98
C THR A 377 3.39 2.86 5.74
N PRO A 378 2.13 2.61 6.14
CA PRO A 378 1.77 1.31 6.73
C PRO A 378 2.18 0.15 5.81
N TYR A 379 2.65 -0.94 6.42
CA TYR A 379 3.08 -2.12 5.67
C TYR A 379 1.87 -2.92 5.20
N ILE A 380 1.56 -2.83 3.90
CA ILE A 380 0.41 -3.50 3.28
C ILE A 380 0.79 -4.48 2.17
N TYR A 381 2.10 -4.71 1.95
CA TYR A 381 2.56 -5.49 0.79
C TYR A 381 2.24 -6.98 0.88
N GLN A 382 2.35 -7.54 2.06
CA GLN A 382 2.00 -8.94 2.37
C GLN A 382 1.79 -9.09 3.88
N PRO A 383 1.03 -10.10 4.34
CA PRO A 383 0.88 -10.36 5.76
C PRO A 383 2.21 -10.62 6.46
N THR A 384 2.35 -10.04 7.65
CA THR A 384 3.46 -10.32 8.56
C THR A 384 2.91 -10.79 9.90
N LEU A 385 3.71 -11.57 10.61
CA LEU A 385 3.36 -12.14 11.90
C LEU A 385 4.61 -12.29 12.74
N GLY A 386 4.67 -11.61 13.89
CA GLY A 386 5.79 -11.70 14.81
C GLY A 386 5.37 -11.53 16.26
N GLU A 387 6.08 -12.21 17.17
CA GLU A 387 5.98 -12.00 18.61
C GLU A 387 7.14 -11.12 19.06
N LEU A 388 6.86 -10.05 19.81
CA LEU A 388 7.88 -9.21 20.45
C LEU A 388 8.10 -9.68 21.88
N ASP A 389 9.36 -9.87 22.27
CA ASP A 389 9.74 -10.30 23.61
C ASP A 389 10.24 -9.09 24.44
N PHE A 390 9.29 -8.40 25.08
CA PHE A 390 9.64 -7.26 25.93
C PHE A 390 10.38 -7.65 27.22
N SER A 391 10.31 -8.92 27.65
CA SER A 391 11.06 -9.37 28.83
C SER A 391 12.57 -9.35 28.61
N LYS A 392 12.99 -9.38 27.35
CA LYS A 392 14.39 -9.30 26.91
C LYS A 392 14.71 -8.02 26.16
N ALA A 393 13.77 -7.08 26.11
CA ALA A 393 14.03 -5.78 25.50
C ALA A 393 15.10 -5.03 26.31
N GLN A 394 15.94 -4.29 25.61
CA GLN A 394 17.02 -3.52 26.22
C GLN A 394 16.91 -2.06 25.77
N LEU A 395 16.90 -1.17 26.77
CA LEU A 395 17.00 0.26 26.57
C LEU A 395 18.37 0.71 27.07
N LYS A 396 19.29 0.96 26.14
CA LYS A 396 20.67 1.37 26.44
C LYS A 396 20.77 2.88 26.37
N PHE A 397 20.93 3.51 27.52
CA PHE A 397 21.19 4.93 27.64
C PHE A 397 22.68 5.15 27.92
N THR A 398 23.34 5.93 27.08
CA THR A 398 24.76 6.23 27.18
C THR A 398 24.96 7.73 27.28
N PHE A 399 25.64 8.17 28.30
CA PHE A 399 26.06 9.54 28.50
C PHE A 399 27.52 9.58 28.93
N GLY A 400 28.21 10.63 28.59
CA GLY A 400 29.60 10.87 28.91
C GLY A 400 29.78 12.12 29.75
N THR A 401 30.85 12.19 30.48
CA THR A 401 31.25 13.38 31.23
C THR A 401 32.26 14.19 30.42
N LYS A 402 32.13 15.50 30.39
CA LYS A 402 33.21 16.37 29.93
C LYS A 402 34.28 16.37 31.02
N LYS A 403 35.47 15.86 30.69
CA LYS A 403 36.65 16.07 31.53
C LYS A 403 37.11 17.49 31.42
#